data_2f9965db135c9903b9619c454d7986e0
#
_entry.id   2f9965db135c9903b9619c454d7986e0
#
_cell.length_a   1.000
_cell.length_b   1.000
_cell.length_c   1.000
_cell.angle_alpha   90.00
_cell.angle_beta   90.00
_cell.angle_gamma   90.00
#
_symmetry.space_group_name_H-M   'P 1'
#
loop_
_entity.id
_entity.type
_entity.pdbx_description
1 polymer ?
#
loop_
_entity_poly.entity_id
_entity_poly.type
_entity_poly.pdbx_seq_one_letter_code
_entity_poly.pdbx_strand_id
1 'polypeptide(L)'
;MFCGHGLGPDRGKSAGGGIKDLVDGTEVWMRRKDRELKDMADIVAIAKRETVCTVAFHDEQCPYLIPLNYGAEVEDGKLVLYFHGAKEGTKIDKIKENPHVTYCIYGENVLTINYDTACKSTTSFESICGSGTAYFVEDIAEKKKALASLMNQVSPKKVFDENSFDDARVNAVTIWKVITENVTGKRHE
;
A
#
# COMPACT_ATOMS: atom_id res chain seq x y z
N MET A 1 27.50 -28.52 -20.74
CA MET A 1 26.85 -29.54 -21.58
C MET A 1 25.51 -29.91 -20.92
N PHE A 2 24.45 -29.26 -21.33
CA PHE A 2 23.13 -29.70 -21.77
C PHE A 2 22.26 -30.45 -20.77
N CYS A 3 21.25 -29.78 -20.25
CA CYS A 3 19.87 -29.65 -20.79
C CYS A 3 19.07 -30.96 -20.71
N GLY A 4 18.09 -30.99 -19.85
CA GLY A 4 16.95 -31.90 -19.86
C GLY A 4 15.68 -31.15 -19.59
N HIS A 5 14.84 -30.95 -20.57
CA HIS A 5 13.48 -30.48 -20.48
C HIS A 5 12.61 -31.56 -19.83
N GLY A 6 12.01 -31.26 -18.70
CA GLY A 6 10.97 -32.09 -18.10
C GLY A 6 9.65 -31.32 -18.08
N LEU A 7 8.72 -31.73 -18.94
CA LEU A 7 7.31 -31.29 -18.90
C LEU A 7 6.66 -31.83 -17.62
N GLY A 8 6.22 -30.95 -16.75
CA GLY A 8 5.46 -31.28 -15.55
C GLY A 8 3.98 -31.56 -15.86
N PRO A 9 3.31 -32.40 -15.05
CA PRO A 9 1.95 -32.83 -15.33
C PRO A 9 0.91 -31.77 -15.05
N ASP A 10 -0.11 -31.81 -15.90
CA ASP A 10 -1.41 -31.16 -15.85
C ASP A 10 -2.02 -31.14 -14.45
N ARG A 11 -2.30 -29.93 -13.89
CA ARG A 11 -3.01 -29.78 -12.64
C ARG A 11 -4.47 -29.45 -12.88
N GLY A 12 -5.28 -30.45 -12.64
CA GLY A 12 -6.72 -30.42 -12.69
C GLY A 12 -7.32 -29.23 -11.91
N LYS A 13 -8.33 -28.64 -12.51
CA LYS A 13 -9.16 -27.57 -11.97
C LYS A 13 -9.97 -28.07 -10.76
N SER A 14 -9.76 -27.51 -9.58
CA SER A 14 -10.72 -27.58 -8.49
C SER A 14 -11.46 -26.25 -8.37
N ALA A 15 -12.78 -26.31 -8.55
CA ALA A 15 -13.68 -25.18 -8.37
C ALA A 15 -13.84 -24.88 -6.87
N GLY A 16 -13.54 -23.65 -6.47
CA GLY A 16 -13.83 -23.09 -5.15
C GLY A 16 -14.10 -21.61 -5.32
N GLY A 17 -15.38 -21.20 -5.18
CA GLY A 17 -15.83 -19.84 -5.39
C GLY A 17 -15.23 -18.87 -4.36
N GLY A 18 -14.52 -17.86 -4.85
CA GLY A 18 -14.15 -16.64 -4.15
C GLY A 18 -14.71 -15.47 -4.94
N ILE A 19 -15.05 -14.42 -4.25
CA ILE A 19 -15.67 -13.21 -4.75
C ILE A 19 -14.93 -12.71 -5.99
N LYS A 20 -15.64 -12.68 -7.10
CA LYS A 20 -15.17 -12.15 -8.39
C LYS A 20 -15.44 -10.65 -8.40
N ASP A 21 -14.42 -9.85 -8.17
CA ASP A 21 -14.42 -8.47 -8.63
C ASP A 21 -13.49 -8.39 -9.85
N LEU A 22 -14.15 -8.32 -11.00
CA LEU A 22 -13.51 -8.22 -12.31
C LEU A 22 -13.12 -6.76 -12.55
N VAL A 23 -11.84 -6.48 -12.46
CA VAL A 23 -11.23 -5.40 -13.22
C VAL A 23 -10.18 -6.04 -14.11
N ASP A 24 -10.49 -6.10 -15.40
CA ASP A 24 -9.59 -6.42 -16.51
C ASP A 24 -8.67 -7.65 -16.36
N GLY A 25 -9.28 -8.82 -16.15
CA GLY A 25 -8.66 -10.12 -16.51
C GLY A 25 -7.43 -10.61 -15.74
N THR A 26 -6.88 -9.87 -14.80
CA THR A 26 -5.72 -10.29 -13.99
C THR A 26 -6.13 -10.64 -12.57
N GLU A 27 -6.48 -11.91 -12.34
CA GLU A 27 -6.55 -12.44 -10.98
C GLU A 27 -5.15 -12.37 -10.35
N VAL A 28 -4.96 -11.52 -9.34
CA VAL A 28 -3.74 -11.54 -8.52
C VAL A 28 -3.79 -12.79 -7.63
N TRP A 29 -3.13 -13.86 -8.08
CA TRP A 29 -3.09 -15.12 -7.34
C TRP A 29 -2.11 -15.04 -6.19
N MET A 30 -2.60 -14.99 -4.97
CA MET A 30 -1.77 -15.16 -3.79
C MET A 30 -1.39 -16.65 -3.62
N ARG A 31 -0.11 -16.99 -3.78
CA ARG A 31 0.38 -18.37 -3.65
C ARG A 31 0.15 -18.97 -2.25
N ARG A 32 0.34 -18.17 -1.19
CA ARG A 32 0.18 -18.60 0.21
C ARG A 32 -1.15 -18.07 0.77
N LYS A 33 -2.23 -18.76 0.40
CA LYS A 33 -3.61 -18.44 0.86
C LYS A 33 -3.81 -18.62 2.37
N ASP A 34 -2.97 -19.45 2.99
CA ASP A 34 -2.94 -19.63 4.44
C ASP A 34 -2.48 -18.40 5.23
N ARG A 35 -1.86 -17.43 4.55
CA ARG A 35 -1.36 -16.16 5.12
C ARG A 35 -2.16 -14.95 4.67
N GLU A 36 -3.19 -15.15 3.88
CA GLU A 36 -4.02 -14.09 3.33
C GLU A 36 -4.93 -13.47 4.41
N LEU A 37 -4.89 -12.15 4.53
CA LEU A 37 -5.88 -11.39 5.30
C LEU A 37 -7.14 -11.26 4.44
N LYS A 38 -8.22 -11.86 4.90
CA LYS A 38 -9.50 -11.89 4.17
C LYS A 38 -10.42 -10.74 4.57
N ASP A 39 -10.22 -10.20 5.77
CA ASP A 39 -11.05 -9.11 6.28
C ASP A 39 -10.39 -7.76 5.94
N MET A 40 -11.14 -6.89 5.29
CA MET A 40 -10.71 -5.53 5.01
C MET A 40 -10.42 -4.74 6.31
N ALA A 41 -11.08 -5.07 7.41
CA ALA A 41 -10.82 -4.45 8.70
C ALA A 41 -9.38 -4.70 9.18
N ASP A 42 -8.84 -5.91 8.99
CA ASP A 42 -7.44 -6.23 9.29
C ASP A 42 -6.47 -5.42 8.43
N ILE A 43 -6.76 -5.30 7.13
CA ILE A 43 -5.96 -4.51 6.19
C ILE A 43 -5.94 -3.03 6.61
N VAL A 44 -7.11 -2.47 6.91
CA VAL A 44 -7.25 -1.09 7.38
C VAL A 44 -6.53 -0.88 8.72
N ALA A 45 -6.60 -1.85 9.64
CA ALA A 45 -5.90 -1.77 10.93
C ALA A 45 -4.38 -1.68 10.75
N ILE A 46 -3.79 -2.48 9.85
CA ILE A 46 -2.37 -2.41 9.51
C ILE A 46 -2.07 -1.05 8.86
N ALA A 47 -2.84 -0.63 7.85
CA ALA A 47 -2.63 0.64 7.18
C ALA A 47 -2.68 1.84 8.13
N LYS A 48 -3.56 1.82 9.15
CA LYS A 48 -3.68 2.90 10.16
C LYS A 48 -2.62 2.86 11.26
N ARG A 49 -1.94 1.73 11.44
CA ARG A 49 -0.89 1.58 12.45
C ARG A 49 0.48 1.96 11.92
N GLU A 50 0.76 1.62 10.68
CA GLU A 50 2.07 1.84 10.07
C GLU A 50 2.23 3.29 9.59
N THR A 51 3.46 3.77 9.47
CA THR A 51 3.76 5.19 9.19
C THR A 51 4.49 5.41 7.87
N VAL A 52 4.97 4.34 7.25
CA VAL A 52 5.72 4.40 5.98
C VAL A 52 5.08 3.51 4.95
N CYS A 53 4.84 4.08 3.78
CA CYS A 53 4.36 3.41 2.60
C CYS A 53 5.39 3.55 1.48
N THR A 54 5.79 2.46 0.86
CA THR A 54 6.62 2.48 -0.34
C THR A 54 5.72 2.52 -1.56
N VAL A 55 5.82 3.60 -2.35
CA VAL A 55 5.00 3.80 -3.56
C VAL A 55 5.88 3.61 -4.80
N ALA A 56 5.38 2.83 -5.75
CA ALA A 56 5.95 2.60 -7.07
C ALA A 56 5.14 3.35 -8.13
N PHE A 57 5.82 4.21 -8.88
CA PHE A 57 5.28 4.95 -10.01
C PHE A 57 5.76 4.31 -11.32
N HIS A 58 4.93 4.40 -12.34
CA HIS A 58 5.31 3.95 -13.68
C HIS A 58 6.49 4.77 -14.21
N ASP A 59 7.46 4.06 -14.80
CA ASP A 59 8.56 4.65 -15.57
C ASP A 59 8.94 3.67 -16.71
N GLU A 60 9.50 4.19 -17.80
CA GLU A 60 9.76 3.42 -19.02
C GLU A 60 10.73 2.26 -18.83
N GLN A 61 11.84 2.47 -18.08
CA GLN A 61 12.89 1.47 -17.90
C GLN A 61 12.70 0.60 -16.66
N CYS A 62 12.36 1.24 -15.54
CA CYS A 62 12.10 0.55 -14.28
C CYS A 62 11.19 1.43 -13.42
N PRO A 63 10.31 0.85 -12.59
CA PRO A 63 9.44 1.63 -11.71
C PRO A 63 10.24 2.56 -10.80
N TYR A 64 9.83 3.84 -10.72
CA TYR A 64 10.35 4.76 -9.73
C TYR A 64 9.74 4.47 -8.37
N LEU A 65 10.57 4.12 -7.39
CA LEU A 65 10.16 3.66 -6.07
C LEU A 65 10.61 4.63 -4.98
N ILE A 66 9.70 5.01 -4.07
CA ILE A 66 10.03 5.91 -2.96
C ILE A 66 9.23 5.57 -1.69
N PRO A 67 9.91 5.50 -0.50
CA PRO A 67 9.22 5.43 0.79
C PRO A 67 8.72 6.81 1.20
N LEU A 68 7.48 6.88 1.70
CA LEU A 68 6.81 8.11 2.10
C LEU A 68 6.03 7.90 3.40
N ASN A 69 5.98 8.92 4.26
CA ASN A 69 4.96 8.97 5.29
C ASN A 69 3.59 9.25 4.66
N TYR A 70 2.54 8.73 5.26
CA TYR A 70 1.18 8.84 4.75
C TYR A 70 0.16 8.95 5.88
N GLY A 71 -1.06 9.36 5.54
CA GLY A 71 -2.25 9.21 6.37
C GLY A 71 -3.20 8.23 5.72
N ALA A 72 -3.80 7.31 6.50
CA ALA A 72 -4.75 6.32 6.00
C ALA A 72 -6.16 6.62 6.46
N GLU A 73 -7.10 6.69 5.53
CA GLU A 73 -8.53 6.84 5.79
C GLU A 73 -9.35 5.80 5.02
N VAL A 74 -10.60 5.66 5.43
CA VAL A 74 -11.59 4.88 4.67
C VAL A 74 -12.66 5.85 4.19
N GLU A 75 -12.81 5.96 2.88
CA GLU A 75 -13.78 6.82 2.21
C GLU A 75 -14.60 5.99 1.23
N ASP A 76 -15.91 6.04 1.32
CA ASP A 76 -16.84 5.27 0.49
C ASP A 76 -16.50 3.77 0.42
N GLY A 77 -16.03 3.21 1.56
CA GLY A 77 -15.64 1.81 1.69
C GLY A 77 -14.28 1.45 1.07
N LYS A 78 -13.53 2.42 0.55
CA LYS A 78 -12.18 2.22 -0.02
C LYS A 78 -11.11 2.74 0.93
N LEU A 79 -9.96 2.08 0.94
CA LEU A 79 -8.77 2.59 1.60
C LEU A 79 -8.21 3.76 0.77
N VAL A 80 -8.01 4.90 1.41
CA VAL A 80 -7.42 6.09 0.81
C VAL A 80 -6.14 6.44 1.57
N LEU A 81 -5.06 6.60 0.82
CA LEU A 81 -3.77 7.01 1.37
C LEU A 81 -3.45 8.44 0.97
N TYR A 82 -3.26 9.33 1.95
CA TYR A 82 -2.92 10.73 1.76
C TYR A 82 -1.42 10.96 1.91
N PHE A 83 -0.87 11.76 1.02
CA PHE A 83 0.54 12.13 0.99
C PHE A 83 0.72 13.63 0.84
N HIS A 84 1.87 14.14 1.26
CA HIS A 84 2.27 15.51 1.00
C HIS A 84 3.70 15.61 0.48
N GLY A 85 4.05 16.74 -0.12
CA GLY A 85 5.40 16.98 -0.59
C GLY A 85 5.59 18.36 -1.20
N ALA A 86 6.75 18.57 -1.79
CA ALA A 86 7.03 19.79 -2.57
C ALA A 86 6.13 19.84 -3.82
N LYS A 87 5.95 21.05 -4.36
CA LYS A 87 5.15 21.29 -5.57
C LYS A 87 5.79 20.73 -6.85
N GLU A 88 7.08 20.45 -6.79
CA GLU A 88 7.90 19.97 -7.90
C GLU A 88 8.67 18.72 -7.52
N GLY A 89 9.12 17.96 -8.51
CA GLY A 89 9.99 16.81 -8.35
C GLY A 89 9.44 15.54 -8.98
N THR A 90 10.30 14.55 -9.13
CA THR A 90 10.07 13.33 -9.93
C THR A 90 8.72 12.68 -9.66
N LYS A 91 8.32 12.49 -8.39
CA LYS A 91 7.03 11.86 -8.07
C LYS A 91 5.83 12.65 -8.60
N ILE A 92 5.92 14.00 -8.60
CA ILE A 92 4.85 14.88 -9.11
C ILE A 92 4.74 14.74 -10.62
N ASP A 93 5.88 14.71 -11.31
CA ASP A 93 5.93 14.54 -12.75
C ASP A 93 5.40 13.15 -13.14
N LYS A 94 5.80 12.08 -12.42
CA LYS A 94 5.31 10.72 -12.66
C LYS A 94 3.80 10.58 -12.43
N ILE A 95 3.22 11.22 -11.42
CA ILE A 95 1.75 11.24 -11.21
C ILE A 95 1.04 11.94 -12.38
N LYS A 96 1.60 13.02 -12.92
CA LYS A 96 1.03 13.72 -14.07
C LYS A 96 1.11 12.91 -15.36
N GLU A 97 2.20 12.18 -15.56
CA GLU A 97 2.41 11.30 -16.72
C GLU A 97 1.49 10.08 -16.67
N ASN A 98 1.45 9.40 -15.52
CA ASN A 98 0.63 8.21 -15.29
C ASN A 98 0.23 8.15 -13.82
N PRO A 99 -1.07 8.37 -13.49
CA PRO A 99 -1.52 8.38 -12.11
C PRO A 99 -1.67 6.99 -11.47
N HIS A 100 -1.54 5.90 -12.24
CA HIS A 100 -1.63 4.55 -11.68
C HIS A 100 -0.39 4.20 -10.88
N VAL A 101 -0.58 3.82 -9.63
CA VAL A 101 0.49 3.50 -8.70
C VAL A 101 0.24 2.15 -8.03
N THR A 102 1.33 1.54 -7.61
CA THR A 102 1.31 0.38 -6.72
C THR A 102 2.02 0.76 -5.43
N TYR A 103 1.56 0.22 -4.31
CA TYR A 103 2.18 0.53 -3.02
C TYR A 103 2.34 -0.71 -2.14
N CYS A 104 3.28 -0.62 -1.20
CA CYS A 104 3.48 -1.62 -0.16
C CYS A 104 3.65 -0.95 1.20
N ILE A 105 2.96 -1.49 2.20
CA ILE A 105 3.07 -1.10 3.60
C ILE A 105 3.56 -2.33 4.35
N TYR A 106 4.63 -2.16 5.14
CA TYR A 106 5.19 -3.21 5.98
C TYR A 106 4.73 -2.99 7.41
N GLY A 107 4.22 -4.05 8.03
CA GLY A 107 3.99 -4.08 9.45
C GLY A 107 5.16 -4.69 10.22
N GLU A 108 4.87 -5.18 11.40
CA GLU A 108 5.85 -5.81 12.26
C GLU A 108 6.56 -6.97 11.55
N ASN A 109 7.86 -7.09 11.77
CA ASN A 109 8.70 -8.15 11.22
C ASN A 109 9.62 -8.67 12.32
N VAL A 110 9.33 -9.89 12.85
CA VAL A 110 10.08 -10.49 13.94
C VAL A 110 10.71 -11.80 13.49
N LEU A 111 12.03 -11.84 13.50
CA LEU A 111 12.81 -13.03 13.17
C LEU A 111 12.97 -13.92 14.40
N THR A 112 12.55 -15.19 14.30
CA THR A 112 12.77 -16.23 15.28
C THR A 112 13.82 -17.21 14.76
N ILE A 113 15.01 -17.23 15.40
CA ILE A 113 16.13 -18.06 14.98
C ILE A 113 16.14 -19.36 15.80
N ASN A 114 16.19 -20.49 15.08
CA ASN A 114 16.49 -21.78 15.66
C ASN A 114 17.98 -22.10 15.41
N TYR A 115 18.78 -22.08 16.48
CA TYR A 115 20.23 -22.27 16.40
C TYR A 115 20.65 -23.74 16.20
N ASP A 116 19.77 -24.70 16.54
CA ASP A 116 20.05 -26.14 16.36
C ASP A 116 19.75 -26.58 14.92
N THR A 117 18.74 -25.97 14.31
CA THR A 117 18.30 -26.33 12.95
C THR A 117 17.88 -25.07 12.22
N ALA A 118 18.77 -24.50 11.42
CA ALA A 118 18.54 -23.23 10.70
C ALA A 118 17.23 -23.23 9.87
N CYS A 119 16.86 -24.35 9.25
CA CYS A 119 15.62 -24.49 8.46
C CYS A 119 14.33 -24.37 9.30
N LYS A 120 14.41 -24.40 10.62
CA LYS A 120 13.29 -24.15 11.54
C LYS A 120 13.17 -22.68 11.95
N SER A 121 14.11 -21.84 11.54
CA SER A 121 13.99 -20.41 11.72
C SER A 121 12.83 -19.85 10.88
N THR A 122 12.10 -18.88 11.43
CA THR A 122 10.94 -18.29 10.78
C THR A 122 10.87 -16.79 11.05
N THR A 123 10.05 -16.10 10.28
CA THR A 123 9.78 -14.68 10.46
C THR A 123 8.28 -14.47 10.55
N SER A 124 7.84 -13.89 11.67
CA SER A 124 6.48 -13.36 11.79
C SER A 124 6.43 -12.00 11.11
N PHE A 125 5.41 -11.74 10.30
CA PHE A 125 5.30 -10.49 9.56
C PHE A 125 3.87 -10.15 9.19
N GLU A 126 3.65 -8.87 8.92
CA GLU A 126 2.46 -8.34 8.27
C GLU A 126 2.84 -7.45 7.10
N SER A 127 2.05 -7.45 6.05
CA SER A 127 2.24 -6.57 4.90
C SER A 127 0.95 -6.35 4.13
N ILE A 128 0.85 -5.19 3.49
CA ILE A 128 -0.21 -4.83 2.55
C ILE A 128 0.45 -4.47 1.23
N CYS A 129 -0.09 -4.99 0.13
CA CYS A 129 0.22 -4.55 -1.21
C CYS A 129 -1.06 -4.12 -1.89
N GLY A 130 -1.07 -2.94 -2.48
CA GLY A 130 -2.24 -2.42 -3.16
C GLY A 130 -1.87 -1.65 -4.42
N SER A 131 -2.88 -1.41 -5.24
CA SER A 131 -2.80 -0.54 -6.41
C SER A 131 -4.00 0.38 -6.46
N GLY A 132 -3.85 1.51 -7.14
CA GLY A 132 -4.90 2.49 -7.28
C GLY A 132 -4.46 3.69 -8.11
N THR A 133 -5.34 4.68 -8.16
CA THR A 133 -5.12 5.90 -8.91
C THR A 133 -4.78 7.06 -7.97
N ALA A 134 -3.73 7.79 -8.30
CA ALA A 134 -3.28 8.98 -7.58
C ALA A 134 -4.01 10.23 -8.11
N TYR A 135 -4.48 11.09 -7.19
CA TYR A 135 -5.16 12.35 -7.49
C TYR A 135 -4.53 13.49 -6.69
N PHE A 136 -4.33 14.62 -7.33
CA PHE A 136 -3.99 15.86 -6.61
C PHE A 136 -5.22 16.38 -5.86
N VAL A 137 -5.02 16.81 -4.63
CA VAL A 137 -6.05 17.44 -3.80
C VAL A 137 -5.93 18.93 -3.96
N GLU A 138 -7.00 19.58 -4.43
CA GLU A 138 -7.00 21.04 -4.68
C GLU A 138 -7.83 21.80 -3.64
N ASP A 139 -8.90 21.23 -3.14
CA ASP A 139 -9.76 21.84 -2.13
C ASP A 139 -9.02 22.02 -0.81
N ILE A 140 -9.12 23.23 -0.22
CA ILE A 140 -8.37 23.61 0.98
C ILE A 140 -8.83 22.84 2.23
N ALA A 141 -10.11 22.54 2.34
CA ALA A 141 -10.63 21.79 3.47
C ALA A 141 -10.16 20.32 3.40
N GLU A 142 -10.20 19.72 2.21
CA GLU A 142 -9.66 18.39 1.98
C GLU A 142 -8.14 18.33 2.22
N LYS A 143 -7.38 19.35 1.80
CA LYS A 143 -5.94 19.48 2.10
C LYS A 143 -5.66 19.45 3.60
N LYS A 144 -6.42 20.22 4.38
CA LYS A 144 -6.29 20.25 5.85
C LYS A 144 -6.63 18.91 6.48
N LYS A 145 -7.73 18.27 6.05
CA LYS A 145 -8.11 16.92 6.47
C LYS A 145 -6.98 15.91 6.19
N ALA A 146 -6.42 15.93 4.99
CA ALA A 146 -5.32 15.06 4.58
C ALA A 146 -4.08 15.25 5.47
N LEU A 147 -3.71 16.50 5.75
CA LEU A 147 -2.59 16.81 6.65
C LEU A 147 -2.86 16.37 8.09
N ALA A 148 -4.08 16.55 8.59
CA ALA A 148 -4.48 16.08 9.92
C ALA A 148 -4.38 14.56 10.02
N SER A 149 -4.88 13.82 9.03
CA SER A 149 -4.77 12.37 8.94
C SER A 149 -3.29 11.94 8.96
N LEU A 150 -2.44 12.53 8.10
CA LEU A 150 -1.01 12.22 8.04
C LEU A 150 -0.31 12.52 9.37
N MET A 151 -0.53 13.70 9.94
CA MET A 151 0.10 14.08 11.21
C MET A 151 -0.35 13.19 12.37
N ASN A 152 -1.62 12.82 12.42
CA ASN A 152 -2.14 11.91 13.44
C ASN A 152 -1.60 10.48 13.25
N GLN A 153 -1.31 10.06 12.02
CA GLN A 153 -0.74 8.76 11.76
C GLN A 153 0.69 8.64 12.31
N VAL A 154 1.52 9.67 12.11
CA VAL A 154 2.91 9.67 12.55
C VAL A 154 3.10 10.16 13.99
N SER A 155 2.10 10.83 14.56
CA SER A 155 2.17 11.40 15.92
C SER A 155 1.63 10.43 16.97
N PRO A 156 2.35 10.23 18.08
CA PRO A 156 1.83 9.41 19.18
C PRO A 156 0.61 10.02 19.89
N LYS A 157 0.41 11.34 19.81
CA LYS A 157 -0.66 12.05 20.54
C LYS A 157 -1.97 12.17 19.77
N LYS A 158 -1.97 12.07 18.45
CA LYS A 158 -3.16 12.16 17.58
C LYS A 158 -4.07 13.35 17.89
N VAL A 159 -3.49 14.56 17.99
CA VAL A 159 -4.19 15.78 18.45
C VAL A 159 -4.48 16.79 17.33
N PHE A 160 -4.15 16.49 16.10
CA PHE A 160 -4.27 17.41 14.98
C PHE A 160 -5.66 17.31 14.34
N ASP A 161 -6.25 18.48 14.07
CA ASP A 161 -7.46 18.65 13.30
C ASP A 161 -7.24 19.64 12.14
N GLU A 162 -8.28 19.93 11.38
CA GLU A 162 -8.22 20.85 10.23
C GLU A 162 -7.83 22.27 10.64
N ASN A 163 -8.15 22.70 11.88
CA ASN A 163 -7.82 24.02 12.41
C ASN A 163 -6.34 24.14 12.82
N SER A 164 -5.63 23.02 12.88
CA SER A 164 -4.22 22.99 13.23
C SER A 164 -3.32 23.55 12.10
N PHE A 165 -3.88 23.86 10.93
CA PHE A 165 -3.12 24.25 9.73
C PHE A 165 -3.53 25.60 9.20
N ASP A 166 -2.53 26.45 8.99
CA ASP A 166 -2.66 27.75 8.32
C ASP A 166 -2.77 27.58 6.80
N ASP A 167 -3.70 28.32 6.16
CA ASP A 167 -3.98 28.20 4.73
C ASP A 167 -2.76 28.50 3.85
N ALA A 168 -1.94 29.49 4.23
CA ALA A 168 -0.76 29.84 3.46
C ALA A 168 0.26 28.70 3.44
N ARG A 169 0.45 28.01 4.58
CA ARG A 169 1.35 26.85 4.68
C ARG A 169 0.79 25.63 3.96
N VAL A 170 -0.51 25.39 4.05
CA VAL A 170 -1.19 24.31 3.31
C VAL A 170 -1.04 24.53 1.80
N ASN A 171 -1.17 25.77 1.33
CA ASN A 171 -1.01 26.12 -0.09
C ASN A 171 0.46 26.11 -0.55
N ALA A 172 1.42 26.05 0.36
CA ALA A 172 2.84 25.97 0.00
C ALA A 172 3.30 24.56 -0.39
N VAL A 173 2.51 23.53 -0.08
CA VAL A 173 2.80 22.12 -0.36
C VAL A 173 1.83 21.53 -1.37
N THR A 174 2.23 20.44 -2.03
CA THR A 174 1.33 19.62 -2.83
C THR A 174 0.82 18.49 -1.95
N ILE A 175 -0.50 18.28 -1.99
CA ILE A 175 -1.17 17.13 -1.38
C ILE A 175 -1.76 16.28 -2.49
N TRP A 176 -1.61 14.99 -2.36
CA TRP A 176 -2.18 14.03 -3.27
C TRP A 176 -2.65 12.80 -2.49
N LYS A 177 -3.59 12.06 -3.06
CA LYS A 177 -4.14 10.84 -2.47
C LYS A 177 -4.11 9.70 -3.46
N VAL A 178 -4.03 8.48 -2.96
CA VAL A 178 -4.26 7.26 -3.72
C VAL A 178 -5.59 6.67 -3.26
N ILE A 179 -6.53 6.55 -4.19
CA ILE A 179 -7.76 5.80 -3.98
C ILE A 179 -7.45 4.35 -4.36
N THR A 180 -7.48 3.46 -3.37
CA THR A 180 -7.15 2.05 -3.58
C THR A 180 -8.24 1.35 -4.38
N GLU A 181 -7.85 0.66 -5.43
CA GLU A 181 -8.72 -0.15 -6.30
C GLU A 181 -8.58 -1.63 -5.98
N ASN A 182 -7.34 -2.08 -5.75
CA ASN A 182 -7.06 -3.45 -5.34
C ASN A 182 -6.12 -3.44 -4.14
N VAL A 183 -6.38 -4.33 -3.19
CA VAL A 183 -5.51 -4.49 -2.02
C VAL A 183 -5.49 -5.94 -1.56
N THR A 184 -4.32 -6.39 -1.17
CA THR A 184 -4.11 -7.70 -0.55
C THR A 184 -3.28 -7.53 0.71
N GLY A 185 -3.57 -8.32 1.73
CA GLY A 185 -2.81 -8.34 2.98
C GLY A 185 -2.29 -9.74 3.29
N LYS A 186 -1.15 -9.79 3.96
CA LYS A 186 -0.54 -11.04 4.46
C LYS A 186 -0.15 -10.90 5.91
N ARG A 187 -0.38 -11.98 6.66
CA ARG A 187 0.14 -12.15 8.03
C ARG A 187 0.73 -13.55 8.18
N HIS A 188 1.81 -13.64 8.90
CA HIS A 188 2.43 -14.88 9.36
C HIS A 188 2.85 -14.71 10.82
N GLU A 189 2.36 -15.57 11.70
CA GLU A 189 2.68 -15.64 13.12
C GLU A 189 3.78 -16.68 13.39
#